data_83d713b648ada2b290e6be18b879ee62
#
_entry.id   83d713b648ada2b290e6be18b879ee62
#
_cell.length_a   1.000
_cell.length_b   1.000
_cell.length_c   1.000
_cell.angle_alpha   90.00
_cell.angle_beta   90.00
_cell.angle_gamma   90.00
#
_symmetry.space_group_name_H-M   'P 1'
#
loop_
_entity.id
_entity.type
_entity.pdbx_description
1 polymer ?
#
loop_
_entity_poly.entity_id
_entity_poly.type
_entity_poly.pdbx_seq_one_letter_code
_entity_poly.pdbx_strand_id
1 'polypeptide(L)'
;YWFVIGIHCVVLLILTTCIHHFRFMKLPLYGIDWTSLVLWSALTMQLAYVLNYGDWYAWFNHDTVWYLTGTILITAFAILHRMFHVRHPYINPKVFSGFRYVKQIFILICVMECLFCTEHILEEIFLEEVMHYSTIVNASLCIPVWVGNICGCLFSLWWLQKVMRMSFIRLGIIGSTVLLAYLVLMYMTMTPHINIETLYLPLFCRGFAYTTLSIVFMASLCEVMDFNHFFQGLSIFNMIHMVIGGCVGCAIYAKMLGKYVADGFMRYTSPSLWTGKFGAGTPFDVFATGHLTDEMLLSGIKSIYGWACYACIALILGFLLFDSPIRRHRSYMLPWRIVGEAVKKYYDVKS
;
A
#
# COMPACT_ATOMS: atom_id res chain seq x y z
N TYR A 1 -22.16 -3.72 10.06
CA TYR A 1 -22.43 -3.59 8.63
C TYR A 1 -23.51 -2.56 8.33
N TRP A 2 -24.70 -2.63 8.97
CA TRP A 2 -25.82 -1.69 8.73
C TRP A 2 -25.46 -0.21 8.94
N PHE A 3 -24.65 0.08 9.97
CA PHE A 3 -24.13 1.42 10.23
C PHE A 3 -23.25 1.95 9.07
N VAL A 4 -22.37 1.11 8.54
CA VAL A 4 -21.50 1.46 7.41
C VAL A 4 -22.32 1.70 6.15
N ILE A 5 -23.32 0.87 5.88
CA ILE A 5 -24.26 1.07 4.77
C ILE A 5 -25.02 2.40 4.93
N GLY A 6 -25.49 2.72 6.14
CA GLY A 6 -26.16 3.98 6.43
C GLY A 6 -25.28 5.20 6.12
N ILE A 7 -24.00 5.18 6.55
CA ILE A 7 -23.05 6.24 6.22
C ILE A 7 -22.86 6.37 4.72
N HIS A 8 -22.67 5.27 3.99
CA HIS A 8 -22.51 5.31 2.54
C HIS A 8 -23.73 5.88 1.82
N CYS A 9 -24.94 5.56 2.28
CA CYS A 9 -26.18 6.14 1.74
C CYS A 9 -26.24 7.67 1.98
N VAL A 10 -25.85 8.14 3.16
CA VAL A 10 -25.78 9.56 3.47
C VAL A 10 -24.74 10.29 2.59
N VAL A 11 -23.54 9.69 2.44
CA VAL A 11 -22.50 10.25 1.56
C VAL A 11 -22.99 10.30 0.10
N LEU A 12 -23.63 9.25 -0.40
CA LEU A 12 -24.22 9.22 -1.74
C LEU A 12 -25.26 10.33 -1.92
N LEU A 13 -26.12 10.53 -0.93
CA LEU A 13 -27.16 11.59 -0.96
C LEU A 13 -26.51 12.97 -0.99
N ILE A 14 -25.47 13.22 -0.18
CA ILE A 14 -24.72 14.48 -0.19
C ILE A 14 -24.03 14.67 -1.55
N LEU A 15 -23.39 13.66 -2.09
CA LEU A 15 -22.71 13.72 -3.39
C LEU A 15 -23.70 14.06 -4.52
N THR A 16 -24.87 13.43 -4.53
CA THR A 16 -25.87 13.66 -5.59
C THR A 16 -26.56 15.02 -5.47
N THR A 17 -26.71 15.56 -4.26
CA THR A 17 -27.37 16.86 -4.04
C THR A 17 -26.41 18.05 -4.11
N CYS A 18 -25.18 17.89 -3.64
CA CYS A 18 -24.21 18.99 -3.52
C CYS A 18 -23.26 19.10 -4.70
N ILE A 19 -22.97 18.00 -5.41
CA ILE A 19 -22.06 18.04 -6.56
C ILE A 19 -22.81 18.40 -7.83
N HIS A 20 -22.67 19.66 -8.24
CA HIS A 20 -23.09 20.08 -9.57
C HIS A 20 -22.06 19.62 -10.60
N HIS A 21 -22.45 18.66 -11.43
CA HIS A 21 -21.58 18.17 -12.49
C HIS A 21 -21.36 19.27 -13.53
N PHE A 22 -20.13 19.75 -13.63
CA PHE A 22 -19.75 20.65 -14.72
C PHE A 22 -19.92 19.94 -16.05
N ARG A 23 -20.81 20.45 -16.90
CA ARG A 23 -21.11 19.89 -18.24
C ARG A 23 -19.91 19.84 -19.21
N PHE A 24 -18.77 20.45 -18.85
CA PHE A 24 -17.60 20.55 -19.71
C PHE A 24 -16.80 19.27 -19.88
N MET A 25 -16.96 18.29 -18.98
CA MET A 25 -16.25 17.00 -19.07
C MET A 25 -17.24 15.83 -19.22
N LYS A 26 -18.09 15.88 -20.22
CA LYS A 26 -18.84 14.70 -20.61
C LYS A 26 -17.92 13.73 -21.32
N LEU A 27 -17.26 12.84 -20.58
CA LEU A 27 -16.67 11.64 -21.18
C LEU A 27 -17.82 10.79 -21.72
N PRO A 28 -17.86 10.51 -23.03
CA PRO A 28 -18.91 9.69 -23.60
C PRO A 28 -18.78 8.28 -23.03
N LEU A 29 -19.77 7.83 -22.27
CA LEU A 29 -19.79 6.48 -21.64
C LEU A 29 -19.67 5.34 -22.68
N TYR A 30 -20.10 5.57 -23.91
CA TYR A 30 -19.91 4.64 -25.02
C TYR A 30 -18.46 4.56 -25.55
N GLY A 31 -17.60 5.48 -25.17
CA GLY A 31 -16.15 5.43 -25.47
C GLY A 31 -15.34 4.62 -24.47
N ILE A 32 -15.96 4.14 -23.38
CA ILE A 32 -15.27 3.34 -22.36
C ILE A 32 -15.31 1.87 -22.78
N ASP A 33 -14.15 1.22 -22.76
CA ASP A 33 -14.03 -0.22 -22.99
C ASP A 33 -14.46 -0.99 -21.74
N TRP A 34 -15.78 -1.18 -21.59
CA TRP A 34 -16.38 -1.91 -20.46
C TRP A 34 -15.88 -3.35 -20.34
N THR A 35 -15.64 -4.01 -21.48
CA THR A 35 -15.13 -5.39 -21.48
C THR A 35 -13.75 -5.46 -20.87
N SER A 36 -12.85 -4.54 -21.21
CA SER A 36 -11.52 -4.49 -20.59
C SER A 36 -11.61 -4.15 -19.10
N LEU A 37 -12.52 -3.27 -18.69
CA LEU A 37 -12.73 -2.96 -17.27
C LEU A 37 -13.14 -4.22 -16.47
N VAL A 38 -14.12 -4.99 -16.99
CA VAL A 38 -14.57 -6.25 -16.35
C VAL A 38 -13.45 -7.28 -16.31
N LEU A 39 -12.67 -7.42 -17.39
CA LEU A 39 -11.53 -8.35 -17.40
C LEU A 39 -10.44 -7.95 -16.38
N TRP A 40 -10.12 -6.65 -16.26
CA TRP A 40 -9.17 -6.17 -15.25
C TRP A 40 -9.69 -6.42 -13.83
N SER A 41 -10.97 -6.16 -13.58
CA SER A 41 -11.59 -6.45 -12.28
C SER A 41 -11.56 -7.95 -11.95
N ALA A 42 -11.89 -8.80 -12.93
CA ALA A 42 -11.82 -10.24 -12.76
C ALA A 42 -10.38 -10.72 -12.48
N LEU A 43 -9.38 -10.19 -13.20
CA LEU A 43 -7.98 -10.52 -12.98
C LEU A 43 -7.52 -10.14 -11.56
N THR A 44 -7.85 -8.94 -11.10
CA THR A 44 -7.46 -8.47 -9.76
C THR A 44 -8.12 -9.32 -8.67
N MET A 45 -9.42 -9.67 -8.82
CA MET A 45 -10.11 -10.54 -7.86
C MET A 45 -9.51 -11.96 -7.82
N GLN A 46 -9.22 -12.55 -8.98
CA GLN A 46 -8.60 -13.88 -9.05
C GLN A 46 -7.20 -13.89 -8.43
N LEU A 47 -6.38 -12.87 -8.71
CA LEU A 47 -5.06 -12.73 -8.09
C LEU A 47 -5.17 -12.56 -6.57
N ALA A 48 -6.06 -11.69 -6.10
CA ALA A 48 -6.28 -11.49 -4.68
C ALA A 48 -6.70 -12.78 -3.98
N TYR A 49 -7.61 -13.54 -4.59
CA TYR A 49 -8.05 -14.83 -4.04
C TYR A 49 -6.91 -15.84 -3.92
N VAL A 50 -6.15 -16.05 -5.00
CA VAL A 50 -5.03 -17.01 -5.00
C VAL A 50 -3.95 -16.62 -4.00
N LEU A 51 -3.63 -15.33 -3.89
CA LEU A 51 -2.59 -14.86 -2.97
C LEU A 51 -3.02 -14.93 -1.50
N ASN A 52 -4.27 -14.62 -1.17
CA ASN A 52 -4.75 -14.66 0.20
C ASN A 52 -5.04 -16.08 0.70
N TYR A 53 -5.51 -16.97 -0.17
CA TYR A 53 -5.87 -18.34 0.21
C TYR A 53 -4.87 -19.39 -0.25
N GLY A 54 -3.75 -18.99 -0.89
CA GLY A 54 -2.73 -19.90 -1.39
C GLY A 54 -2.16 -20.81 -0.32
N ASP A 55 -1.83 -20.27 0.85
CA ASP A 55 -1.31 -21.06 1.98
C ASP A 55 -2.36 -22.01 2.55
N TRP A 56 -3.62 -21.63 2.62
CA TRP A 56 -4.72 -22.51 3.04
C TRP A 56 -4.88 -23.74 2.15
N TYR A 57 -4.69 -23.56 0.84
CA TYR A 57 -4.78 -24.64 -0.15
C TYR A 57 -3.42 -25.36 -0.37
N ALA A 58 -2.40 -25.09 0.44
CA ALA A 58 -1.04 -25.57 0.22
C ALA A 58 -0.53 -25.30 -1.21
N TRP A 59 -0.89 -24.15 -1.76
CA TRP A 59 -0.53 -23.67 -3.11
C TRP A 59 -0.92 -24.69 -4.20
N PHE A 60 0.05 -25.05 -5.06
CA PHE A 60 -0.18 -25.93 -6.21
C PHE A 60 -0.44 -27.41 -5.85
N ASN A 61 -0.55 -27.77 -4.57
CA ASN A 61 -0.97 -29.11 -4.17
C ASN A 61 -2.48 -29.33 -4.26
N HIS A 62 -3.27 -28.25 -4.44
CA HIS A 62 -4.72 -28.34 -4.55
C HIS A 62 -5.20 -27.92 -5.95
N ASP A 63 -6.14 -28.68 -6.52
CA ASP A 63 -6.65 -28.48 -7.88
C ASP A 63 -7.25 -27.09 -8.09
N THR A 64 -7.89 -26.53 -7.08
CA THR A 64 -8.52 -25.18 -7.16
C THR A 64 -7.51 -24.11 -7.54
N VAL A 65 -6.27 -24.18 -7.00
CA VAL A 65 -5.23 -23.19 -7.31
C VAL A 65 -4.76 -23.35 -8.76
N TRP A 66 -4.68 -24.59 -9.27
CA TRP A 66 -4.36 -24.84 -10.67
C TRP A 66 -5.42 -24.26 -11.62
N TYR A 67 -6.71 -24.52 -11.37
CA TYR A 67 -7.80 -23.97 -12.18
C TYR A 67 -7.80 -22.44 -12.15
N LEU A 68 -7.63 -21.81 -10.96
CA LEU A 68 -7.59 -20.37 -10.85
C LEU A 68 -6.36 -19.77 -11.54
N THR A 69 -5.20 -20.40 -11.42
CA THR A 69 -3.99 -19.97 -12.15
C THR A 69 -4.18 -20.06 -13.66
N GLY A 70 -4.83 -21.11 -14.14
CA GLY A 70 -5.20 -21.25 -15.55
C GLY A 70 -6.16 -20.11 -16.01
N THR A 71 -7.18 -19.79 -15.22
CA THR A 71 -8.11 -18.71 -15.55
C THR A 71 -7.42 -17.34 -15.48
N ILE A 72 -6.49 -17.11 -14.54
CA ILE A 72 -5.66 -15.89 -14.49
C ILE A 72 -4.84 -15.72 -15.77
N LEU A 73 -4.21 -16.78 -16.27
CA LEU A 73 -3.44 -16.72 -17.51
C LEU A 73 -4.32 -16.41 -18.73
N ILE A 74 -5.50 -17.01 -18.80
CA ILE A 74 -6.46 -16.76 -19.88
C ILE A 74 -6.96 -15.30 -19.83
N THR A 75 -7.35 -14.81 -18.66
CA THR A 75 -7.81 -13.42 -18.50
C THR A 75 -6.70 -12.41 -18.77
N ALA A 76 -5.48 -12.68 -18.33
CA ALA A 76 -4.31 -11.84 -18.63
C ALA A 76 -4.02 -11.81 -20.13
N PHE A 77 -4.07 -12.95 -20.81
CA PHE A 77 -3.92 -13.01 -22.27
C PHE A 77 -5.02 -12.23 -23.00
N ALA A 78 -6.28 -12.38 -22.57
CA ALA A 78 -7.40 -11.64 -23.14
C ALA A 78 -7.23 -10.12 -22.97
N ILE A 79 -6.75 -9.67 -21.79
CA ILE A 79 -6.45 -8.26 -21.54
C ILE A 79 -5.34 -7.77 -22.46
N LEU A 80 -4.22 -8.49 -22.55
CA LEU A 80 -3.11 -8.13 -23.41
C LEU A 80 -3.55 -8.05 -24.88
N HIS A 81 -4.29 -9.05 -25.37
CA HIS A 81 -4.82 -9.04 -26.70
C HIS A 81 -5.68 -7.78 -26.97
N ARG A 82 -6.57 -7.43 -26.03
CA ARG A 82 -7.43 -6.24 -26.17
C ARG A 82 -6.65 -4.93 -26.09
N MET A 83 -5.62 -4.84 -25.25
CA MET A 83 -4.77 -3.65 -25.13
C MET A 83 -4.10 -3.26 -26.47
N PHE A 84 -3.80 -4.24 -27.31
CA PHE A 84 -3.13 -4.00 -28.61
C PHE A 84 -4.08 -3.89 -29.80
N HIS A 85 -5.29 -4.50 -29.72
CA HIS A 85 -6.20 -4.57 -30.87
C HIS A 85 -7.39 -3.61 -30.78
N VAL A 86 -7.77 -3.17 -29.57
CA VAL A 86 -8.91 -2.26 -29.41
C VAL A 86 -8.46 -0.81 -29.62
N ARG A 87 -9.26 -0.03 -30.34
CA ARG A 87 -8.95 1.38 -30.68
C ARG A 87 -8.84 2.28 -29.44
N HIS A 88 -9.64 2.03 -28.41
CA HIS A 88 -9.66 2.79 -27.17
C HIS A 88 -9.65 1.81 -25.98
N PRO A 89 -8.50 1.17 -25.68
CA PRO A 89 -8.43 0.23 -24.57
C PRO A 89 -8.54 0.98 -23.24
N TYR A 90 -9.06 0.28 -22.21
CA TYR A 90 -9.17 0.82 -20.86
C TYR A 90 -7.80 1.31 -20.32
N ILE A 91 -6.76 0.52 -20.51
CA ILE A 91 -5.36 0.92 -20.26
C ILE A 91 -4.60 0.87 -21.58
N ASN A 92 -4.07 2.02 -22.02
CA ASN A 92 -3.30 2.12 -23.24
C ASN A 92 -1.84 1.74 -22.97
N PRO A 93 -1.21 0.84 -23.76
CA PRO A 93 0.21 0.50 -23.60
C PRO A 93 1.14 1.72 -23.67
N LYS A 94 0.72 2.78 -24.34
CA LYS A 94 1.46 4.06 -24.41
C LYS A 94 1.68 4.70 -23.04
N VAL A 95 0.84 4.41 -22.04
CA VAL A 95 1.04 4.86 -20.66
C VAL A 95 2.39 4.37 -20.12
N PHE A 96 2.78 3.15 -20.46
CA PHE A 96 4.06 2.58 -20.01
C PHE A 96 5.23 2.93 -20.92
N SER A 97 5.01 3.08 -22.23
CA SER A 97 6.09 3.30 -23.21
C SER A 97 6.31 4.76 -23.57
N GLY A 98 5.27 5.59 -23.50
CA GLY A 98 5.31 6.98 -23.93
C GLY A 98 5.99 7.92 -22.93
N PHE A 99 6.05 7.55 -21.66
CA PHE A 99 6.57 8.42 -20.59
C PHE A 99 7.72 7.74 -19.86
N ARG A 100 8.94 8.26 -20.04
CA ARG A 100 10.18 7.66 -19.50
C ARG A 100 10.12 7.46 -17.99
N TYR A 101 9.54 8.41 -17.26
CA TYR A 101 9.57 8.43 -15.79
C TYR A 101 8.41 7.68 -15.13
N VAL A 102 7.34 7.41 -15.85
CA VAL A 102 6.15 6.70 -15.31
C VAL A 102 6.50 5.31 -14.81
N LYS A 103 7.37 4.58 -15.53
CA LYS A 103 7.84 3.26 -15.11
C LYS A 103 8.57 3.31 -13.75
N GLN A 104 9.43 4.32 -13.57
CA GLN A 104 10.17 4.50 -12.32
C GLN A 104 9.21 4.82 -11.16
N ILE A 105 8.21 5.68 -11.41
CA ILE A 105 7.17 6.01 -10.42
C ILE A 105 6.42 4.74 -10.01
N PHE A 106 5.97 3.92 -10.97
CA PHE A 106 5.26 2.68 -10.64
C PHE A 106 6.11 1.66 -9.88
N ILE A 107 7.41 1.54 -10.19
CA ILE A 107 8.32 0.68 -9.43
C ILE A 107 8.44 1.17 -7.97
N LEU A 108 8.60 2.48 -7.77
CA LEU A 108 8.68 3.05 -6.42
C LEU A 108 7.36 2.87 -5.65
N ILE A 109 6.20 3.00 -6.33
CA ILE A 109 4.88 2.70 -5.75
C ILE A 109 4.81 1.24 -5.31
N CYS A 110 5.23 0.29 -6.16
CA CYS A 110 5.23 -1.13 -5.81
C CYS A 110 6.07 -1.41 -4.55
N VAL A 111 7.25 -0.82 -4.46
CA VAL A 111 8.12 -0.98 -3.27
C VAL A 111 7.46 -0.36 -2.04
N MET A 112 6.89 0.84 -2.18
CA MET A 112 6.16 1.50 -1.09
C MET A 112 5.01 0.64 -0.59
N GLU A 113 4.15 0.15 -1.49
CA GLU A 113 2.99 -0.66 -1.12
C GLU A 113 3.41 -1.98 -0.44
N CYS A 114 4.47 -2.63 -0.91
CA CYS A 114 5.03 -3.79 -0.22
C CYS A 114 5.50 -3.46 1.21
N LEU A 115 6.07 -2.27 1.44
CA LEU A 115 6.51 -1.87 2.78
C LEU A 115 5.32 -1.61 3.72
N PHE A 116 4.23 -1.06 3.22
CA PHE A 116 3.02 -0.83 4.02
C PHE A 116 2.24 -2.11 4.33
N CYS A 117 2.48 -3.22 3.61
CA CYS A 117 1.89 -4.52 3.96
C CYS A 117 2.31 -5.05 5.34
N THR A 118 3.35 -4.51 5.95
CA THR A 118 3.73 -4.82 7.33
C THR A 118 2.59 -4.56 8.31
N GLU A 119 1.72 -3.60 8.00
CA GLU A 119 0.52 -3.27 8.78
C GLU A 119 -0.46 -4.45 8.86
N HIS A 120 -0.79 -5.03 7.72
CA HIS A 120 -1.87 -6.02 7.62
C HIS A 120 -1.53 -7.39 8.19
N ILE A 121 -0.25 -7.72 8.29
CA ILE A 121 0.16 -9.05 8.78
C ILE A 121 1.01 -8.94 10.03
N LEU A 122 2.08 -8.17 10.00
CA LEU A 122 3.05 -8.20 11.11
C LEU A 122 2.52 -7.48 12.34
N GLU A 123 1.86 -6.34 12.17
CA GLU A 123 1.25 -5.63 13.31
C GLU A 123 0.07 -6.40 13.86
N GLU A 124 -0.81 -6.92 12.99
CA GLU A 124 -1.99 -7.68 13.41
C GLU A 124 -1.57 -8.92 14.22
N ILE A 125 -0.66 -9.74 13.69
CA ILE A 125 -0.15 -10.91 14.38
C ILE A 125 0.56 -10.52 15.69
N PHE A 126 1.35 -9.45 15.70
CA PHE A 126 2.00 -8.98 16.91
C PHE A 126 1.00 -8.58 18.00
N LEU A 127 -0.05 -7.85 17.64
CA LEU A 127 -1.05 -7.36 18.60
C LEU A 127 -1.99 -8.46 19.09
N GLU A 128 -2.39 -9.38 18.20
CA GLU A 128 -3.38 -10.41 18.52
C GLU A 128 -2.74 -11.68 19.09
N GLU A 129 -1.67 -12.19 18.46
CA GLU A 129 -1.08 -13.47 18.82
C GLU A 129 0.02 -13.34 19.90
N VAL A 130 0.83 -12.27 19.85
CA VAL A 130 1.94 -12.10 20.81
C VAL A 130 1.49 -11.31 22.04
N MET A 131 0.75 -10.21 21.85
CA MET A 131 0.30 -9.35 22.94
C MET A 131 -1.06 -9.74 23.51
N HIS A 132 -1.82 -10.60 22.80
CA HIS A 132 -3.17 -11.03 23.17
C HIS A 132 -4.12 -9.86 23.45
N TYR A 133 -3.98 -8.74 22.72
CA TYR A 133 -4.83 -7.58 22.91
C TYR A 133 -6.22 -7.83 22.33
N SER A 134 -7.23 -7.33 23.08
CA SER A 134 -8.61 -7.40 22.59
C SER A 134 -8.81 -6.47 21.38
N THR A 135 -9.79 -6.80 20.53
CA THR A 135 -10.15 -6.00 19.34
C THR A 135 -10.47 -4.52 19.67
N ILE A 136 -10.98 -4.25 20.89
CA ILE A 136 -11.26 -2.87 21.35
C ILE A 136 -9.96 -2.08 21.54
N VAL A 137 -8.94 -2.72 22.08
CA VAL A 137 -7.62 -2.12 22.27
C VAL A 137 -6.95 -1.86 20.93
N ASN A 138 -7.02 -2.84 20.02
CA ASN A 138 -6.50 -2.68 18.66
C ASN A 138 -7.20 -1.53 17.92
N ALA A 139 -8.52 -1.36 18.10
CA ALA A 139 -9.26 -0.24 17.53
C ALA A 139 -8.75 1.13 18.04
N SER A 140 -8.33 1.21 19.31
CA SER A 140 -7.78 2.47 19.86
C SER A 140 -6.43 2.86 19.25
N LEU A 141 -5.63 1.88 18.79
CA LEU A 141 -4.36 2.10 18.09
C LEU A 141 -4.52 2.70 16.69
N CYS A 142 -5.72 2.65 16.12
CA CYS A 142 -6.02 3.36 14.88
C CYS A 142 -5.98 4.89 15.04
N ILE A 143 -6.21 5.44 16.25
CA ILE A 143 -6.26 6.89 16.49
C ILE A 143 -4.94 7.57 16.15
N PRO A 144 -3.76 7.13 16.63
CA PRO A 144 -2.47 7.71 16.26
C PRO A 144 -2.22 7.68 14.74
N VAL A 145 -2.65 6.62 14.06
CA VAL A 145 -2.51 6.49 12.60
C VAL A 145 -3.35 7.56 11.89
N TRP A 146 -4.61 7.74 12.29
CA TRP A 146 -5.47 8.77 11.71
C TRP A 146 -4.94 10.19 11.95
N VAL A 147 -4.43 10.46 13.14
CA VAL A 147 -3.77 11.74 13.45
C VAL A 147 -2.53 11.92 12.57
N GLY A 148 -1.72 10.88 12.41
CA GLY A 148 -0.58 10.88 11.49
C GLY A 148 -0.98 11.16 10.05
N ASN A 149 -2.04 10.51 9.56
CA ASN A 149 -2.60 10.73 8.22
C ASN A 149 -3.01 12.19 8.00
N ILE A 150 -3.72 12.78 8.96
CA ILE A 150 -4.16 14.19 8.88
C ILE A 150 -2.94 15.12 8.86
N CYS A 151 -2.00 14.92 9.77
CA CYS A 151 -0.76 15.71 9.83
C CYS A 151 0.08 15.59 8.56
N GLY A 152 0.21 14.36 8.00
CA GLY A 152 0.90 14.11 6.74
C GLY A 152 0.23 14.81 5.55
N CYS A 153 -1.11 14.80 5.51
CA CYS A 153 -1.88 15.50 4.49
C CYS A 153 -1.66 17.02 4.57
N LEU A 154 -1.83 17.61 5.75
CA LEU A 154 -1.64 19.05 5.97
C LEU A 154 -0.20 19.50 5.67
N PHE A 155 0.79 18.72 6.12
CA PHE A 155 2.19 18.96 5.82
C PHE A 155 2.48 18.92 4.32
N SER A 156 1.97 17.92 3.62
CA SER A 156 2.18 17.77 2.18
C SER A 156 1.52 18.90 1.39
N LEU A 157 0.30 19.30 1.76
CA LEU A 157 -0.38 20.43 1.15
C LEU A 157 0.36 21.74 1.39
N TRP A 158 0.80 21.98 2.64
CA TRP A 158 1.59 23.16 2.97
C TRP A 158 2.91 23.20 2.19
N TRP A 159 3.60 22.05 2.09
CA TRP A 159 4.84 21.91 1.35
C TRP A 159 4.65 22.21 -0.14
N LEU A 160 3.65 21.62 -0.75
CA LEU A 160 3.32 21.81 -2.17
C LEU A 160 2.91 23.26 -2.47
N GLN A 161 2.21 23.93 -1.56
CA GLN A 161 1.78 25.33 -1.76
C GLN A 161 2.92 26.33 -1.60
N LYS A 162 3.75 26.19 -0.57
CA LYS A 162 4.80 27.18 -0.25
C LYS A 162 6.14 26.90 -0.91
N VAL A 163 6.49 25.63 -1.07
CA VAL A 163 7.81 25.19 -1.54
C VAL A 163 7.74 24.75 -3.00
N MET A 164 6.69 25.10 -3.71
CA MET A 164 6.36 24.73 -5.10
C MET A 164 7.49 24.75 -6.12
N ARG A 165 8.62 25.33 -5.82
CA ARG A 165 9.81 25.34 -6.68
C ARG A 165 10.75 24.15 -6.46
N MET A 166 10.50 23.33 -5.47
CA MET A 166 11.42 22.27 -5.05
C MET A 166 10.71 20.93 -4.90
N SER A 167 10.69 20.29 -6.04
CA SER A 167 10.76 18.82 -6.23
C SER A 167 9.97 17.95 -5.27
N PHE A 168 8.96 17.27 -5.82
CA PHE A 168 8.29 16.09 -5.24
C PHE A 168 9.29 15.08 -4.66
N ILE A 169 10.51 15.01 -5.23
CA ILE A 169 11.61 14.18 -4.76
C ILE A 169 11.94 14.46 -3.29
N ARG A 170 12.05 15.74 -2.88
CA ARG A 170 12.37 16.07 -1.48
C ARG A 170 11.26 15.65 -0.54
N LEU A 171 10.01 15.88 -0.93
CA LEU A 171 8.86 15.42 -0.14
C LEU A 171 8.81 13.89 -0.08
N GLY A 172 9.14 13.20 -1.18
CA GLY A 172 9.27 11.75 -1.23
C GLY A 172 10.38 11.22 -0.31
N ILE A 173 11.53 11.88 -0.28
CA ILE A 173 12.61 11.54 0.65
C ILE A 173 12.18 11.73 2.10
N ILE A 174 11.51 12.85 2.43
CA ILE A 174 10.98 13.09 3.78
C ILE A 174 9.98 11.99 4.17
N GLY A 175 9.00 11.68 3.31
CA GLY A 175 8.03 10.61 3.54
C GLY A 175 8.68 9.25 3.75
N SER A 176 9.66 8.91 2.90
CA SER A 176 10.41 7.64 3.02
C SER A 176 11.30 7.60 4.27
N THR A 177 11.86 8.74 4.70
CA THR A 177 12.64 8.81 5.94
C THR A 177 11.74 8.61 7.17
N VAL A 178 10.52 9.17 7.19
CA VAL A 178 9.56 8.93 8.26
C VAL A 178 9.08 7.47 8.24
N LEU A 179 8.91 6.86 7.04
CA LEU A 179 8.62 5.43 6.92
C LEU A 179 9.74 4.57 7.50
N LEU A 180 11.01 4.92 7.23
CA LEU A 180 12.14 4.24 7.82
C LEU A 180 12.15 4.39 9.34
N ALA A 181 11.84 5.58 9.85
CA ALA A 181 11.72 5.80 11.30
C ALA A 181 10.64 4.91 11.93
N TYR A 182 9.47 4.77 11.27
CA TYR A 182 8.42 3.83 11.68
C TYR A 182 8.95 2.40 11.77
N LEU A 183 9.59 1.90 10.71
CA LEU A 183 10.07 0.52 10.66
C LEU A 183 11.14 0.24 11.73
N VAL A 184 12.06 1.19 11.95
CA VAL A 184 13.10 1.10 12.99
C VAL A 184 12.49 1.16 14.38
N LEU A 185 11.55 2.07 14.62
CA LEU A 185 10.86 2.17 15.90
C LEU A 185 10.08 0.88 16.20
N MET A 186 9.36 0.31 15.24
CA MET A 186 8.67 -0.97 15.42
C MET A 186 9.66 -2.10 15.73
N TYR A 187 10.77 -2.20 14.98
CA TYR A 187 11.83 -3.17 15.26
C TYR A 187 12.35 -3.09 16.69
N MET A 188 12.55 -1.86 17.23
CA MET A 188 13.08 -1.64 18.55
C MET A 188 12.04 -1.83 19.68
N THR A 189 10.81 -1.42 19.44
CA THR A 189 9.75 -1.40 20.45
C THR A 189 9.06 -2.75 20.63
N MET A 190 9.06 -3.63 19.63
CA MET A 190 8.40 -4.94 19.75
C MET A 190 9.09 -5.82 20.79
N THR A 191 8.50 -5.87 21.97
CA THR A 191 8.92 -6.73 23.10
C THR A 191 7.67 -7.36 23.72
N PRO A 192 7.77 -8.54 24.38
CA PRO A 192 6.61 -9.24 24.93
C PRO A 192 5.85 -8.46 26.04
N HIS A 193 6.45 -7.42 26.60
CA HIS A 193 5.90 -6.65 27.72
C HIS A 193 5.86 -5.15 27.41
N ILE A 194 5.52 -4.79 26.21
CA ILE A 194 5.48 -3.39 25.80
C ILE A 194 4.21 -2.69 26.31
N ASN A 195 4.37 -1.44 26.75
CA ASN A 195 3.25 -0.55 27.00
C ASN A 195 2.61 -0.08 25.69
N ILE A 196 1.28 -0.08 25.63
CA ILE A 196 0.51 0.40 24.46
C ILE A 196 0.94 1.81 24.03
N GLU A 197 1.23 2.68 24.98
CA GLU A 197 1.61 4.07 24.73
C GLU A 197 2.86 4.21 23.88
N THR A 198 3.79 3.26 23.96
CA THR A 198 5.02 3.28 23.16
C THR A 198 4.79 2.99 21.70
N LEU A 199 3.65 2.36 21.35
CA LEU A 199 3.25 2.10 19.96
C LEU A 199 2.64 3.33 19.29
N TYR A 200 2.21 4.36 20.05
CA TYR A 200 1.56 5.54 19.45
C TYR A 200 2.49 6.30 18.51
N LEU A 201 3.75 6.44 18.86
CA LEU A 201 4.73 7.16 18.03
C LEU A 201 5.04 6.46 16.72
N PRO A 202 5.38 5.15 16.69
CA PRO A 202 5.53 4.43 15.43
C PRO A 202 4.29 4.49 14.54
N LEU A 203 3.10 4.26 15.11
CA LEU A 203 1.86 4.27 14.36
C LEU A 203 1.52 5.65 13.77
N PHE A 204 1.80 6.72 14.52
CA PHE A 204 1.71 8.08 14.00
C PHE A 204 2.66 8.29 12.80
N CYS A 205 3.93 7.87 12.92
CA CYS A 205 4.89 7.95 11.82
C CYS A 205 4.45 7.17 10.59
N ARG A 206 3.82 6.01 10.77
CA ARG A 206 3.24 5.20 9.69
C ARG A 206 2.17 5.99 8.93
N GLY A 207 1.18 6.53 9.64
CA GLY A 207 0.12 7.31 9.03
C GLY A 207 0.66 8.54 8.28
N PHE A 208 1.56 9.27 8.91
CA PHE A 208 2.20 10.43 8.29
C PHE A 208 2.95 10.07 6.99
N ALA A 209 3.74 8.99 7.02
CA ALA A 209 4.51 8.52 5.87
C ALA A 209 3.59 8.07 4.74
N TYR A 210 2.53 7.31 5.05
CA TYR A 210 1.59 6.79 4.06
C TYR A 210 0.94 7.91 3.25
N THR A 211 0.33 8.87 3.93
CA THR A 211 -0.35 9.99 3.24
C THR A 211 0.63 10.87 2.48
N THR A 212 1.80 11.16 3.06
CA THR A 212 2.82 11.96 2.40
C THR A 212 3.30 11.31 1.11
N LEU A 213 3.64 10.02 1.14
CA LEU A 213 4.10 9.28 -0.04
C LEU A 213 2.99 9.12 -1.10
N SER A 214 1.76 8.82 -0.68
CA SER A 214 0.61 8.70 -1.59
C SER A 214 0.37 10.02 -2.34
N ILE A 215 0.41 11.16 -1.66
CA ILE A 215 0.28 12.48 -2.29
C ILE A 215 1.44 12.75 -3.25
N VAL A 216 2.67 12.40 -2.88
CA VAL A 216 3.85 12.56 -3.77
C VAL A 216 3.68 11.77 -5.05
N PHE A 217 3.26 10.51 -4.96
CA PHE A 217 3.10 9.66 -6.15
C PHE A 217 1.94 10.14 -7.03
N MET A 218 0.81 10.50 -6.44
CA MET A 218 -0.31 11.08 -7.18
C MET A 218 0.07 12.37 -7.89
N ALA A 219 0.74 13.29 -7.18
CA ALA A 219 1.19 14.55 -7.76
C ALA A 219 2.23 14.33 -8.86
N SER A 220 3.15 13.37 -8.68
CA SER A 220 4.15 13.01 -9.69
C SER A 220 3.51 12.42 -10.96
N LEU A 221 2.49 11.59 -10.81
CA LEU A 221 1.73 11.07 -11.96
C LEU A 221 0.99 12.19 -12.71
N CYS A 222 0.35 13.12 -11.97
CA CYS A 222 -0.30 14.28 -12.57
C CYS A 222 0.66 15.16 -13.40
N GLU A 223 1.92 15.26 -12.98
CA GLU A 223 2.89 16.13 -13.63
C GLU A 223 3.55 15.47 -14.85
N VAL A 224 3.76 14.15 -14.78
CA VAL A 224 4.45 13.41 -15.85
C VAL A 224 3.50 12.97 -16.95
N MET A 225 2.23 12.75 -16.66
CA MET A 225 1.25 12.23 -17.61
C MET A 225 0.37 13.33 -18.20
N ASP A 226 0.07 13.21 -19.49
CA ASP A 226 -0.95 14.04 -20.12
C ASP A 226 -2.32 13.77 -19.49
N PHE A 227 -3.17 14.79 -19.48
CA PHE A 227 -4.53 14.71 -18.91
C PHE A 227 -5.34 13.52 -19.45
N ASN A 228 -5.21 13.20 -20.73
CA ASN A 228 -5.92 12.08 -21.37
C ASN A 228 -5.49 10.70 -20.84
N HIS A 229 -4.26 10.56 -20.33
CA HIS A 229 -3.71 9.32 -19.80
C HIS A 229 -3.69 9.29 -18.27
N PHE A 230 -3.95 10.43 -17.61
CA PHE A 230 -3.90 10.54 -16.17
C PHE A 230 -4.87 9.59 -15.46
N PHE A 231 -6.12 9.50 -15.93
CA PHE A 231 -7.10 8.58 -15.34
C PHE A 231 -6.71 7.11 -15.49
N GLN A 232 -6.02 6.77 -16.60
CA GLN A 232 -5.47 5.42 -16.78
C GLN A 232 -4.31 5.15 -15.81
N GLY A 233 -3.43 6.13 -15.60
CA GLY A 233 -2.37 6.06 -14.60
C GLY A 233 -2.90 5.91 -13.17
N LEU A 234 -3.97 6.64 -12.85
CA LEU A 234 -4.66 6.53 -11.57
C LEU A 234 -5.29 5.14 -11.37
N SER A 235 -5.88 4.57 -12.41
CA SER A 235 -6.42 3.20 -12.37
C SER A 235 -5.32 2.18 -12.10
N ILE A 236 -4.15 2.33 -12.76
CA ILE A 236 -2.98 1.47 -12.52
C ILE A 236 -2.48 1.63 -11.09
N PHE A 237 -2.40 2.87 -10.58
CA PHE A 237 -2.02 3.14 -9.19
C PHE A 237 -2.94 2.39 -8.22
N ASN A 238 -4.25 2.49 -8.38
CA ASN A 238 -5.21 1.78 -7.53
C ASN A 238 -5.10 0.24 -7.66
N MET A 239 -4.83 -0.27 -8.86
CA MET A 239 -4.57 -1.71 -9.04
C MET A 239 -3.31 -2.17 -8.32
N ILE A 240 -2.23 -1.40 -8.39
CA ILE A 240 -1.00 -1.67 -7.65
C ILE A 240 -1.28 -1.66 -6.14
N HIS A 241 -1.98 -0.64 -5.65
CA HIS A 241 -2.36 -0.55 -4.25
C HIS A 241 -3.15 -1.78 -3.78
N MET A 242 -4.20 -2.17 -4.50
CA MET A 242 -5.04 -3.31 -4.12
C MET A 242 -4.35 -4.67 -4.26
N VAL A 243 -3.59 -4.89 -5.33
CA VAL A 243 -2.98 -6.20 -5.62
C VAL A 243 -1.63 -6.34 -4.91
N ILE A 244 -0.74 -5.36 -5.02
CA ILE A 244 0.59 -5.43 -4.40
C ILE A 244 0.51 -5.09 -2.93
N GLY A 245 -0.15 -3.99 -2.57
CA GLY A 245 -0.34 -3.57 -1.20
C GLY A 245 -1.24 -4.51 -0.40
N GLY A 246 -2.36 -4.92 -0.95
CA GLY A 246 -3.32 -5.75 -0.21
C GLY A 246 -3.04 -7.26 -0.24
N CYS A 247 -2.32 -7.78 -1.22
CA CYS A 247 -2.21 -9.25 -1.41
C CYS A 247 -0.77 -9.75 -1.57
N VAL A 248 0.00 -9.20 -2.52
CA VAL A 248 1.35 -9.75 -2.82
C VAL A 248 2.29 -9.56 -1.63
N GLY A 249 2.35 -8.36 -1.06
CA GLY A 249 3.20 -8.08 0.09
C GLY A 249 2.79 -8.92 1.29
N CYS A 250 1.49 -9.05 1.52
CA CYS A 250 0.94 -9.89 2.59
C CYS A 250 1.35 -11.35 2.42
N ALA A 251 1.20 -11.92 1.22
CA ALA A 251 1.60 -13.30 0.95
C ALA A 251 3.11 -13.52 1.13
N ILE A 252 3.95 -12.56 0.72
CA ILE A 252 5.40 -12.62 0.92
C ILE A 252 5.73 -12.63 2.41
N TYR A 253 5.17 -11.70 3.19
CA TYR A 253 5.45 -11.60 4.62
C TYR A 253 4.91 -12.79 5.40
N ALA A 254 3.72 -13.30 5.09
CA ALA A 254 3.18 -14.52 5.69
C ALA A 254 4.11 -15.72 5.47
N LYS A 255 4.59 -15.89 4.23
CA LYS A 255 5.52 -16.98 3.89
C LYS A 255 6.89 -16.82 4.56
N MET A 256 7.41 -15.58 4.62
CA MET A 256 8.65 -15.30 5.33
C MET A 256 8.49 -15.59 6.83
N LEU A 257 7.39 -15.16 7.44
CA LEU A 257 7.11 -15.41 8.86
C LEU A 257 7.03 -16.91 9.15
N GLY A 258 6.25 -17.66 8.36
CA GLY A 258 6.15 -19.11 8.50
C GLY A 258 7.51 -19.80 8.42
N LYS A 259 8.39 -19.35 7.50
CA LYS A 259 9.75 -19.87 7.39
C LYS A 259 10.60 -19.56 8.64
N TYR A 260 10.60 -18.31 9.11
CA TYR A 260 11.37 -17.93 10.31
C TYR A 260 10.90 -18.65 11.56
N VAL A 261 9.58 -18.83 11.73
CA VAL A 261 9.01 -19.61 12.84
C VAL A 261 9.43 -21.07 12.74
N ALA A 262 9.35 -21.69 11.56
CA ALA A 262 9.77 -23.07 11.35
C ALA A 262 11.28 -23.27 11.60
N ASP A 263 12.13 -22.36 11.12
CA ASP A 263 13.58 -22.38 11.34
C ASP A 263 13.90 -22.18 12.85
N GLY A 264 13.14 -21.31 13.52
CA GLY A 264 13.21 -21.13 14.96
C GLY A 264 12.89 -22.44 15.70
N PHE A 265 11.79 -23.07 15.35
CA PHE A 265 11.35 -24.35 15.93
C PHE A 265 12.41 -25.43 15.75
N MET A 266 12.98 -25.55 14.55
CA MET A 266 14.04 -26.53 14.28
C MET A 266 15.31 -26.31 15.11
N ARG A 267 15.68 -25.06 15.35
CA ARG A 267 16.84 -24.71 16.19
C ARG A 267 16.62 -25.08 17.64
N TYR A 268 15.41 -24.84 18.19
CA TYR A 268 15.09 -25.18 19.57
C TYR A 268 14.89 -26.69 19.79
N THR A 269 14.45 -27.42 18.79
CA THR A 269 14.28 -28.89 18.88
C THR A 269 15.56 -29.65 18.55
N SER A 270 16.68 -28.98 18.19
CA SER A 270 17.94 -29.66 17.93
C SER A 270 18.53 -30.29 19.19
N PRO A 271 19.00 -31.57 19.17
CA PRO A 271 19.49 -32.30 20.33
C PRO A 271 20.61 -31.59 21.10
N SER A 272 21.43 -30.78 20.41
CA SER A 272 22.55 -30.06 21.00
C SER A 272 22.17 -28.97 21.98
N LEU A 273 20.94 -28.42 21.90
CA LEU A 273 20.42 -27.42 22.84
C LEU A 273 19.74 -28.05 24.04
N TRP A 274 19.21 -29.27 23.91
CA TRP A 274 18.50 -29.95 24.98
C TRP A 274 19.45 -30.49 26.08
N THR A 275 20.66 -30.87 25.70
CA THR A 275 21.65 -31.41 26.63
C THR A 275 22.29 -30.35 27.54
N GLY A 276 22.17 -29.06 27.23
CA GLY A 276 22.81 -28.00 28.01
C GLY A 276 21.90 -27.19 28.94
N LYS A 277 20.61 -27.06 28.65
CA LYS A 277 19.71 -26.14 29.35
C LYS A 277 18.54 -26.81 30.09
N PHE A 278 18.12 -27.97 29.65
CA PHE A 278 17.01 -28.70 30.29
C PHE A 278 17.52 -30.07 30.71
N GLY A 279 17.66 -30.28 32.00
CA GLY A 279 18.04 -31.58 32.55
C GLY A 279 17.12 -32.69 32.03
N ALA A 280 17.72 -33.80 31.59
CA ALA A 280 17.01 -34.98 31.12
C ALA A 280 15.95 -35.40 32.17
N GLY A 281 14.66 -35.16 31.91
CA GLY A 281 13.57 -35.66 32.74
C GLY A 281 12.39 -34.73 33.04
N THR A 282 12.38 -33.47 32.56
CA THR A 282 11.17 -32.65 32.69
C THR A 282 10.21 -32.93 31.55
N PRO A 283 8.96 -33.37 31.83
CA PRO A 283 7.95 -33.45 30.76
C PRO A 283 7.80 -32.05 30.15
N PHE A 284 7.70 -32.02 28.85
CA PHE A 284 7.51 -30.81 28.06
C PHE A 284 6.19 -30.18 28.48
N ASP A 285 6.25 -29.22 29.40
CA ASP A 285 5.06 -28.54 29.87
C ASP A 285 4.41 -27.78 28.70
N VAL A 286 3.12 -28.05 28.51
CA VAL A 286 2.29 -27.35 27.47
C VAL A 286 2.37 -25.83 27.65
N PHE A 287 2.63 -25.36 28.86
CA PHE A 287 2.90 -23.96 29.18
C PHE A 287 4.20 -23.41 28.58
N ALA A 288 5.23 -24.23 28.51
CA ALA A 288 6.50 -23.84 27.88
C ALA A 288 6.37 -23.71 26.35
N THR A 289 5.44 -24.44 25.71
CA THR A 289 5.21 -24.39 24.27
C THR A 289 4.53 -23.10 23.84
N GLY A 290 3.61 -22.52 24.62
CA GLY A 290 2.95 -21.25 24.31
C GLY A 290 3.96 -20.09 24.30
N HIS A 291 4.72 -19.93 25.38
CA HIS A 291 5.77 -18.89 25.44
C HIS A 291 6.86 -19.06 24.38
N LEU A 292 7.17 -20.28 24.02
CA LEU A 292 8.17 -20.58 22.98
C LEU A 292 7.67 -20.14 21.59
N THR A 293 6.38 -20.35 21.28
CA THR A 293 5.77 -19.91 20.02
C THR A 293 5.74 -18.39 19.92
N ASP A 294 5.42 -17.68 21.01
CA ASP A 294 5.38 -16.21 21.03
C ASP A 294 6.76 -15.59 20.82
N GLU A 295 7.81 -16.16 21.45
CA GLU A 295 9.19 -15.72 21.23
C GLU A 295 9.68 -15.98 19.80
N MET A 296 9.32 -17.11 19.20
CA MET A 296 9.66 -17.42 17.82
C MET A 296 8.95 -16.50 16.83
N LEU A 297 7.65 -16.26 17.04
CA LEU A 297 6.85 -15.31 16.28
C LEU A 297 7.46 -13.91 16.36
N LEU A 298 7.78 -13.44 17.55
CA LEU A 298 8.39 -12.14 17.76
C LEU A 298 9.75 -12.02 17.06
N SER A 299 10.58 -13.05 17.16
CA SER A 299 11.88 -13.10 16.46
C SER A 299 11.71 -13.07 14.95
N GLY A 300 10.72 -13.82 14.43
CA GLY A 300 10.37 -13.81 13.00
C GLY A 300 9.90 -12.44 12.52
N ILE A 301 8.98 -11.82 13.25
CA ILE A 301 8.46 -10.48 12.96
C ILE A 301 9.61 -9.46 12.94
N LYS A 302 10.47 -9.44 13.96
CA LYS A 302 11.64 -8.55 13.99
C LYS A 302 12.57 -8.75 12.82
N SER A 303 12.82 -9.99 12.41
CA SER A 303 13.67 -10.28 11.27
C SER A 303 13.11 -9.69 9.97
N ILE A 304 11.78 -9.75 9.80
CA ILE A 304 11.10 -9.19 8.64
C ILE A 304 11.14 -7.64 8.66
N TYR A 305 10.92 -7.02 9.83
CA TYR A 305 11.09 -5.56 9.96
C TYR A 305 12.52 -5.12 9.63
N GLY A 306 13.53 -5.92 9.99
CA GLY A 306 14.91 -5.68 9.58
C GLY A 306 15.06 -5.65 8.07
N TRP A 307 14.50 -6.63 7.35
CA TRP A 307 14.50 -6.65 5.88
C TRP A 307 13.70 -5.48 5.28
N ALA A 308 12.58 -5.12 5.88
CA ALA A 308 11.80 -3.96 5.46
C ALA A 308 12.57 -2.65 5.60
N CYS A 309 13.42 -2.49 6.62
CA CYS A 309 14.32 -1.34 6.75
C CYS A 309 15.29 -1.24 5.56
N TYR A 310 15.91 -2.36 5.12
CA TYR A 310 16.77 -2.35 3.94
C TYR A 310 16.01 -1.99 2.66
N ALA A 311 14.80 -2.52 2.50
CA ALA A 311 13.95 -2.17 1.36
C ALA A 311 13.52 -0.69 1.38
N CYS A 312 13.29 -0.11 2.56
CA CYS A 312 12.99 1.32 2.71
C CYS A 312 14.21 2.19 2.38
N ILE A 313 15.43 1.77 2.75
CA ILE A 313 16.66 2.45 2.32
C ILE A 313 16.78 2.42 0.78
N ALA A 314 16.46 1.28 0.16
CA ALA A 314 16.42 1.19 -1.30
C ALA A 314 15.37 2.13 -1.92
N LEU A 315 14.21 2.33 -1.28
CA LEU A 315 13.21 3.31 -1.69
C LEU A 315 13.76 4.75 -1.63
N ILE A 316 14.45 5.11 -0.56
CA ILE A 316 15.11 6.43 -0.41
C ILE A 316 16.14 6.63 -1.52
N LEU A 317 16.98 5.63 -1.76
CA LEU A 317 17.96 5.66 -2.86
C LEU A 317 17.26 5.77 -4.22
N GLY A 318 16.14 5.09 -4.40
CA GLY A 318 15.31 5.21 -5.59
C GLY A 318 14.85 6.65 -5.84
N PHE A 319 14.41 7.37 -4.80
CA PHE A 319 14.07 8.80 -4.92
C PHE A 319 15.30 9.68 -5.20
N LEU A 320 16.45 9.36 -4.63
CA LEU A 320 17.70 10.10 -4.89
C LEU A 320 18.21 9.92 -6.32
N LEU A 321 18.09 8.70 -6.85
CA LEU A 321 18.47 8.35 -8.23
C LEU A 321 17.42 8.76 -9.27
N PHE A 322 16.25 9.24 -8.82
CA PHE A 322 15.19 9.66 -9.70
C PHE A 322 15.59 10.94 -10.44
N ASP A 323 16.00 10.77 -11.69
CA ASP A 323 16.33 11.90 -12.57
C ASP A 323 15.05 12.45 -13.21
N SER A 324 14.39 13.33 -12.49
CA SER A 324 13.14 13.95 -12.91
C SER A 324 13.39 15.08 -13.91
N PRO A 325 12.66 15.14 -15.03
CA PRO A 325 12.68 16.29 -15.92
C PRO A 325 12.15 17.55 -15.22
N ILE A 326 11.45 17.39 -14.12
CA ILE A 326 10.95 18.44 -13.23
C ILE A 326 12.06 19.37 -12.75
N ARG A 327 13.31 18.90 -12.70
CA ARG A 327 14.49 19.77 -12.46
C ARG A 327 14.72 20.80 -13.57
N ARG A 328 14.23 20.56 -14.79
CA ARG A 328 14.47 21.40 -15.99
C ARG A 328 13.29 22.28 -16.40
N HIS A 329 12.07 21.92 -16.11
CA HIS A 329 10.90 22.70 -16.45
C HIS A 329 10.23 23.30 -15.20
N ARG A 330 10.01 24.62 -15.21
CA ARG A 330 9.11 25.30 -14.27
C ARG A 330 7.73 24.66 -14.42
N SER A 331 7.29 23.91 -13.42
CA SER A 331 5.95 23.33 -13.44
C SER A 331 4.93 24.48 -13.45
N TYR A 332 4.20 24.56 -14.51
CA TYR A 332 3.03 25.43 -14.62
C TYR A 332 1.84 24.71 -13.97
N MET A 333 1.90 24.46 -12.65
CA MET A 333 0.63 24.32 -11.97
C MET A 333 -0.11 25.65 -12.19
N LEU A 334 -1.29 25.58 -12.81
CA LEU A 334 -2.15 26.74 -12.95
C LEU A 334 -2.26 27.39 -11.56
N PRO A 335 -1.73 28.62 -11.37
CA PRO A 335 -1.85 29.25 -10.07
C PRO A 335 -3.35 29.38 -9.80
N TRP A 336 -3.79 29.04 -8.61
CA TRP A 336 -5.19 29.17 -8.15
C TRP A 336 -5.77 30.54 -8.50
N ARG A 337 -4.92 31.54 -8.64
CA ARG A 337 -5.25 32.88 -9.11
C ARG A 337 -5.81 32.91 -10.54
N ILE A 338 -5.23 32.12 -11.45
CA ILE A 338 -5.72 32.02 -12.86
C ILE A 338 -7.06 31.24 -12.88
N VAL A 339 -7.19 30.20 -12.05
CA VAL A 339 -8.46 29.49 -11.91
C VAL A 339 -9.52 30.41 -11.32
N GLY A 340 -9.19 31.17 -10.28
CA GLY A 340 -10.09 32.16 -9.67
C GLY A 340 -10.50 33.28 -10.64
N GLU A 341 -9.58 33.77 -11.46
CA GLU A 341 -9.86 34.78 -12.47
C GLU A 341 -10.71 34.21 -13.62
N ALA A 342 -10.44 32.96 -14.05
CA ALA A 342 -11.25 32.28 -15.06
C ALA A 342 -12.69 32.01 -14.56
N VAL A 343 -12.82 31.58 -13.31
CA VAL A 343 -14.13 31.39 -12.67
C VAL A 343 -14.87 32.71 -12.53
N LYS A 344 -14.20 33.76 -12.08
CA LYS A 344 -14.81 35.11 -11.96
C LYS A 344 -15.27 35.62 -13.33
N LYS A 345 -14.44 35.52 -14.37
CA LYS A 345 -14.79 35.91 -15.73
C LYS A 345 -15.99 35.12 -16.30
N TYR A 346 -16.13 33.85 -15.90
CA TYR A 346 -17.27 33.01 -16.30
C TYR A 346 -18.58 33.46 -15.64
N TYR A 347 -18.53 33.90 -14.37
CA TYR A 347 -19.71 34.44 -13.70
C TYR A 347 -20.08 35.86 -14.16
N ASP A 348 -19.08 36.71 -14.43
CA ASP A 348 -19.30 38.07 -14.94
C ASP A 348 -19.88 38.08 -16.38
N VAL A 349 -19.73 37.05 -17.17
CA VAL A 349 -20.34 36.91 -18.51
C VAL A 349 -21.79 36.37 -18.44
N LYS A 350 -22.21 35.86 -17.27
CA LYS A 350 -23.58 35.34 -17.05
C LYS A 350 -24.49 36.28 -16.26
N SER A 351 -23.95 37.34 -15.69
CA SER A 351 -24.70 38.44 -15.10
C SER A 351 -25.00 39.50 -16.17
#